data_f7f9b322511014b62b209107b117502c
#
_entry.id   f7f9b322511014b62b209107b117502c
#
_cell.length_a   1.000
_cell.length_b   1.000
_cell.length_c   1.000
_cell.angle_alpha   90.00
_cell.angle_beta   90.00
_cell.angle_gamma   90.00
#
_symmetry.space_group_name_H-M   'P 1'
#
loop_
_entity.id
_entity.type
_entity.pdbx_description
1 polymer ?
#
loop_
_entity_poly.entity_id
_entity_poly.type
_entity_poly.pdbx_seq_one_letter_code
_entity_poly.pdbx_strand_id
1 'polypeptide(L)'
;MAEAKKKVEATKPTPEEKQAAAEAEVDALVARAKKALDEFENLDQKQVDRIVAKASIAALNKHLVLAKMAVDETGRGLVEDKATKNIFACEHVTNYLAGQKTVGIIREDDVMGIDEVA
;
A
#
# COMPACT_ATOMS: atom_id res chain seq x y z
N MET A 1 -0.40 -56.40 12.25
CA MET A 1 -0.45 -55.23 13.14
C MET A 1 -0.57 -53.99 12.28
N ALA A 2 -1.78 -53.42 12.22
CA ALA A 2 -2.06 -52.21 11.44
C ALA A 2 -2.16 -51.03 12.41
N GLU A 3 -1.18 -50.15 12.39
CA GLU A 3 -1.21 -48.87 13.11
C GLU A 3 -2.18 -47.91 12.46
N ALA A 4 -3.29 -47.60 13.13
CA ALA A 4 -4.26 -46.59 12.75
C ALA A 4 -3.64 -45.21 12.97
N LYS A 5 -3.28 -44.52 11.87
CA LYS A 5 -2.93 -43.09 11.89
C LYS A 5 -4.16 -42.27 12.27
N LYS A 6 -4.21 -41.79 13.50
CA LYS A 6 -5.20 -40.82 13.98
C LYS A 6 -5.05 -39.50 13.19
N LYS A 7 -6.00 -39.24 12.32
CA LYS A 7 -6.11 -37.94 11.62
C LYS A 7 -6.51 -36.91 12.66
N VAL A 8 -5.61 -35.99 13.02
CA VAL A 8 -5.91 -34.83 13.85
C VAL A 8 -6.77 -33.89 12.99
N GLU A 9 -8.05 -33.84 13.28
CA GLU A 9 -8.95 -32.83 12.70
C GLU A 9 -8.52 -31.46 13.25
N ALA A 10 -8.04 -30.59 12.37
CA ALA A 10 -7.76 -29.20 12.71
C ALA A 10 -9.09 -28.51 13.05
N THR A 11 -9.30 -28.23 14.32
CA THR A 11 -10.45 -27.45 14.80
C THR A 11 -10.42 -26.07 14.15
N LYS A 12 -11.56 -25.64 13.57
CA LYS A 12 -11.68 -24.29 13.01
C LYS A 12 -11.49 -23.27 14.13
N PRO A 13 -10.71 -22.19 13.90
CA PRO A 13 -10.45 -21.20 14.94
C PRO A 13 -11.74 -20.53 15.41
N THR A 14 -11.84 -20.28 16.70
CA THR A 14 -12.96 -19.58 17.32
C THR A 14 -13.02 -18.12 16.87
N PRO A 15 -14.14 -17.41 17.02
CA PRO A 15 -14.23 -15.98 16.73
C PRO A 15 -13.18 -15.14 17.48
N GLU A 16 -12.91 -15.48 18.74
CA GLU A 16 -11.93 -14.80 19.58
C GLU A 16 -10.49 -15.03 19.09
N GLU A 17 -10.15 -16.26 18.69
CA GLU A 17 -8.85 -16.58 18.09
C GLU A 17 -8.64 -15.86 16.76
N LYS A 18 -9.68 -15.72 15.94
CA LYS A 18 -9.63 -14.96 14.69
C LYS A 18 -9.42 -13.47 14.93
N GLN A 19 -10.10 -12.91 15.92
CA GLN A 19 -9.94 -11.52 16.29
C GLN A 19 -8.52 -11.26 16.80
N ALA A 20 -8.03 -12.05 17.73
CA ALA A 20 -6.66 -11.92 18.25
C ALA A 20 -5.59 -12.05 17.16
N ALA A 21 -5.78 -12.97 16.20
CA ALA A 21 -4.88 -13.10 15.06
C ALA A 21 -4.91 -11.86 14.14
N ALA A 22 -6.09 -11.30 13.88
CA ALA A 22 -6.24 -10.08 13.08
C ALA A 22 -5.62 -8.86 13.78
N GLU A 23 -5.82 -8.71 15.08
CA GLU A 23 -5.20 -7.65 15.88
C GLU A 23 -3.67 -7.75 15.85
N ALA A 24 -3.11 -8.93 16.04
CA ALA A 24 -1.66 -9.16 15.98
C ALA A 24 -1.08 -8.86 14.58
N GLU A 25 -1.82 -9.20 13.50
CA GLU A 25 -1.40 -8.86 12.13
C GLU A 25 -1.39 -7.35 11.89
N VAL A 26 -2.43 -6.64 12.33
CA VAL A 26 -2.52 -5.18 12.22
C VAL A 26 -1.41 -4.50 13.01
N ASP A 27 -1.17 -4.93 14.24
CA ASP A 27 -0.11 -4.37 15.09
C ASP A 27 1.28 -4.55 14.46
N ALA A 28 1.54 -5.72 13.88
CA ALA A 28 2.79 -5.99 13.16
C ALA A 28 2.95 -5.09 11.92
N LEU A 29 1.87 -4.85 11.16
CA LEU A 29 1.87 -3.95 10.02
C LEU A 29 2.12 -2.50 10.45
N VAL A 30 1.46 -2.03 11.51
CA VAL A 30 1.65 -0.68 12.06
C VAL A 30 3.07 -0.47 12.57
N ALA A 31 3.64 -1.44 13.27
CA ALA A 31 5.03 -1.37 13.74
C ALA A 31 6.03 -1.23 12.57
N ARG A 32 5.81 -1.99 11.48
CA ARG A 32 6.62 -1.89 10.26
C ARG A 32 6.44 -0.54 9.57
N ALA A 33 5.22 -0.04 9.51
CA ALA A 33 4.92 1.26 8.90
C ALA A 33 5.58 2.41 9.67
N LYS A 34 5.53 2.40 11.01
CA LYS A 34 6.21 3.41 11.85
C LYS A 34 7.72 3.42 11.60
N LYS A 35 8.35 2.25 11.58
CA LYS A 35 9.78 2.17 11.28
C LYS A 35 10.11 2.70 9.89
N ALA A 36 9.29 2.37 8.89
CA ALA A 36 9.47 2.89 7.54
C ALA A 36 9.28 4.41 7.47
N LEU A 37 8.36 4.99 8.25
CA LEU A 37 8.15 6.42 8.34
C LEU A 37 9.39 7.14 8.88
N ASP A 38 9.97 6.64 9.98
CA ASP A 38 11.20 7.20 10.57
C ASP A 38 12.37 7.24 9.56
N GLU A 39 12.45 6.22 8.70
CA GLU A 39 13.46 6.18 7.62
C GLU A 39 13.09 7.14 6.47
N PHE A 40 11.80 7.25 6.15
CA PHE A 40 11.30 8.04 5.01
C PHE A 40 11.38 9.55 5.25
N GLU A 41 11.18 10.02 6.48
CA GLU A 41 11.26 11.44 6.86
C GLU A 41 12.59 12.11 6.51
N ASN A 42 13.67 11.33 6.40
CA ASN A 42 15.01 11.82 6.10
C ASN A 42 15.34 11.82 4.61
N LEU A 43 14.40 11.44 3.73
CA LEU A 43 14.64 11.38 2.30
C LEU A 43 14.50 12.76 1.64
N ASP A 44 15.38 13.05 0.69
CA ASP A 44 15.26 14.24 -0.15
C ASP A 44 14.25 14.01 -1.31
N GLN A 45 13.87 15.11 -2.00
CA GLN A 45 12.92 15.09 -3.11
C GLN A 45 13.33 14.09 -4.21
N LYS A 46 14.62 14.03 -4.56
CA LYS A 46 15.10 13.12 -5.62
C LYS A 46 14.97 11.64 -5.23
N GLN A 47 15.16 11.37 -3.95
CA GLN A 47 15.01 10.02 -3.41
C GLN A 47 13.53 9.61 -3.43
N VAL A 48 12.64 10.50 -2.98
CA VAL A 48 11.18 10.29 -3.00
C VAL A 48 10.68 10.11 -4.43
N ASP A 49 11.06 10.99 -5.37
CA ASP A 49 10.67 10.88 -6.78
C ASP A 49 11.10 9.54 -7.39
N ARG A 50 12.31 9.07 -7.06
CA ARG A 50 12.80 7.75 -7.51
C ARG A 50 11.99 6.61 -6.94
N ILE A 51 11.59 6.69 -5.67
CA ILE A 51 10.75 5.68 -5.01
C ILE A 51 9.38 5.64 -5.68
N VAL A 52 8.74 6.79 -5.85
CA VAL A 52 7.43 6.91 -6.49
C VAL A 52 7.45 6.35 -7.90
N ALA A 53 8.45 6.75 -8.72
CA ALA A 53 8.58 6.23 -10.08
C ALA A 53 8.73 4.70 -10.12
N LYS A 54 9.57 4.11 -9.26
CA LYS A 54 9.74 2.66 -9.19
C LYS A 54 8.48 1.95 -8.71
N ALA A 55 7.80 2.49 -7.70
CA ALA A 55 6.57 1.92 -7.18
C ALA A 55 5.46 1.95 -8.22
N SER A 56 5.31 3.07 -8.95
CA SER A 56 4.33 3.22 -10.02
C SER A 56 4.57 2.25 -11.17
N ILE A 57 5.82 2.06 -11.61
CA ILE A 57 6.16 1.07 -12.65
C ILE A 57 5.85 -0.35 -12.17
N ALA A 58 6.19 -0.67 -10.93
CA ALA A 58 5.91 -1.99 -10.36
C ALA A 58 4.40 -2.29 -10.28
N ALA A 59 3.60 -1.29 -9.87
CA ALA A 59 2.14 -1.40 -9.84
C ALA A 59 1.53 -1.45 -11.25
N LEU A 60 2.04 -0.64 -12.20
CA LEU A 60 1.61 -0.65 -13.58
C LEU A 60 1.82 -2.02 -14.23
N ASN A 61 2.97 -2.66 -14.00
CA ASN A 61 3.25 -4.01 -14.49
C ASN A 61 2.32 -5.09 -13.89
N LYS A 62 1.59 -4.77 -12.83
CA LYS A 62 0.64 -5.66 -12.15
C LYS A 62 -0.82 -5.20 -12.27
N HIS A 63 -1.11 -4.16 -13.05
CA HIS A 63 -2.42 -3.51 -13.10
C HIS A 63 -3.59 -4.49 -13.30
N LEU A 64 -3.46 -5.44 -14.22
CA LEU A 64 -4.50 -6.43 -14.52
C LEU A 64 -4.64 -7.48 -13.40
N VAL A 65 -3.53 -7.99 -12.88
CA VAL A 65 -3.53 -8.96 -11.79
C VAL A 65 -4.16 -8.36 -10.54
N LEU A 66 -3.79 -7.13 -10.18
CA LEU A 66 -4.35 -6.40 -9.04
C LEU A 66 -5.84 -6.09 -9.23
N ALA A 67 -6.26 -5.75 -10.46
CA ALA A 67 -7.67 -5.54 -10.79
C ALA A 67 -8.50 -6.80 -10.57
N LYS A 68 -8.00 -7.95 -11.06
CA LYS A 68 -8.66 -9.24 -10.86
C LYS A 68 -8.75 -9.61 -9.39
N MET A 69 -7.66 -9.51 -8.63
CA MET A 69 -7.64 -9.79 -7.19
C MET A 69 -8.67 -8.93 -6.44
N ALA A 70 -8.76 -7.63 -6.78
CA ALA A 70 -9.71 -6.73 -6.14
C ALA A 70 -11.18 -7.10 -6.41
N VAL A 71 -11.50 -7.59 -7.60
CA VAL A 71 -12.85 -8.07 -7.92
C VAL A 71 -13.12 -9.40 -7.22
N ASP A 72 -12.18 -10.33 -7.26
CA ASP A 72 -12.31 -11.65 -6.63
C ASP A 72 -12.51 -11.51 -5.09
N GLU A 73 -11.79 -10.58 -4.45
CA GLU A 73 -11.88 -10.35 -3.00
C GLU A 73 -13.17 -9.63 -2.59
N THR A 74 -13.58 -8.62 -3.34
CA THR A 74 -14.66 -7.72 -2.93
C THR A 74 -16.01 -8.04 -3.58
N GLY A 75 -16.02 -8.75 -4.69
CA GLY A 75 -17.20 -8.95 -5.54
C GLY A 75 -17.73 -7.67 -6.18
N ARG A 76 -16.94 -6.59 -6.24
CA ARG A 76 -17.38 -5.26 -6.69
C ARG A 76 -16.64 -4.79 -7.94
N GLY A 77 -17.40 -4.29 -8.90
CA GLY A 77 -16.92 -3.69 -10.13
C GLY A 77 -16.51 -4.72 -11.18
N LEU A 78 -15.99 -4.22 -12.30
CA LEU A 78 -15.51 -5.01 -13.43
C LEU A 78 -13.97 -5.01 -13.45
N VAL A 79 -13.38 -6.11 -13.85
CA VAL A 79 -11.92 -6.26 -13.93
C VAL A 79 -11.32 -5.25 -14.90
N GLU A 80 -11.95 -5.05 -16.06
CA GLU A 80 -11.50 -4.13 -17.11
C GLU A 80 -11.47 -2.68 -16.62
N ASP A 81 -12.53 -2.24 -15.94
CA ASP A 81 -12.62 -0.89 -15.38
C ASP A 81 -11.57 -0.67 -14.29
N LYS A 82 -11.37 -1.66 -13.42
CA LYS A 82 -10.32 -1.60 -12.39
C LYS A 82 -8.92 -1.62 -12.99
N ALA A 83 -8.70 -2.35 -14.06
CA ALA A 83 -7.42 -2.35 -14.77
C ALA A 83 -7.13 -0.97 -15.38
N THR A 84 -8.12 -0.36 -16.04
CA THR A 84 -8.04 0.99 -16.59
C THR A 84 -7.77 2.02 -15.49
N LYS A 85 -8.48 1.94 -14.36
CA LYS A 85 -8.23 2.81 -13.19
C LYS A 85 -6.81 2.65 -12.65
N ASN A 86 -6.30 1.42 -12.56
CA ASN A 86 -4.94 1.17 -12.10
C ASN A 86 -3.89 1.77 -13.03
N ILE A 87 -4.07 1.65 -14.35
CA ILE A 87 -3.21 2.30 -15.35
C ILE A 87 -3.26 3.82 -15.18
N PHE A 88 -4.46 4.39 -15.07
CA PHE A 88 -4.64 5.83 -14.88
C PHE A 88 -3.88 6.35 -13.65
N ALA A 89 -3.99 5.65 -12.53
CA ALA A 89 -3.30 6.03 -11.29
C ALA A 89 -1.77 5.92 -11.41
N CYS A 90 -1.28 4.81 -11.97
CA CYS A 90 0.16 4.54 -12.03
C CYS A 90 0.91 5.28 -13.13
N GLU A 91 0.22 5.69 -14.19
CA GLU A 91 0.82 6.39 -15.34
C GLU A 91 0.41 7.84 -15.39
N HIS A 92 -0.88 8.13 -15.58
CA HIS A 92 -1.34 9.52 -15.80
C HIS A 92 -1.21 10.38 -14.56
N VAL A 93 -1.65 9.92 -13.39
CA VAL A 93 -1.56 10.69 -12.14
C VAL A 93 -0.10 10.86 -11.73
N THR A 94 0.71 9.82 -11.81
CA THR A 94 2.13 9.90 -11.46
C THR A 94 2.88 10.85 -12.38
N ASN A 95 2.62 10.82 -13.70
CA ASN A 95 3.23 11.74 -14.65
C ASN A 95 2.77 13.21 -14.43
N TYR A 96 1.49 13.41 -14.07
CA TYR A 96 0.98 14.75 -13.76
C TYR A 96 1.65 15.34 -12.51
N LEU A 97 1.91 14.51 -11.50
CA LEU A 97 2.56 14.92 -10.24
C LEU A 97 4.08 14.98 -10.36
N ALA A 98 4.67 14.46 -11.42
CA ALA A 98 6.11 14.49 -11.62
C ALA A 98 6.61 15.94 -11.69
N GLY A 99 7.63 16.25 -10.89
CA GLY A 99 8.19 17.58 -10.79
C GLY A 99 7.48 18.51 -9.78
N GLN A 100 6.44 18.05 -9.12
CA GLN A 100 5.86 18.79 -8.00
C GLN A 100 6.77 18.65 -6.77
N LYS A 101 6.87 19.74 -6.00
CA LYS A 101 7.60 19.73 -4.73
C LYS A 101 6.70 19.09 -3.65
N THR A 102 7.14 17.99 -3.09
CA THR A 102 6.38 17.17 -2.14
C THR A 102 7.17 16.82 -0.88
N VAL A 103 8.34 17.43 -0.69
CA VAL A 103 9.21 17.21 0.46
C VAL A 103 9.69 18.55 1.02
N GLY A 104 9.57 18.71 2.32
CA GLY A 104 10.00 19.91 3.03
C GLY A 104 9.10 21.10 2.80
N ILE A 105 9.66 22.31 2.82
CA ILE A 105 8.90 23.54 2.61
C ILE A 105 8.51 23.65 1.13
N ILE A 106 7.22 23.63 0.85
CA ILE A 106 6.66 23.75 -0.52
C ILE A 106 6.64 25.20 -0.96
N ARG A 107 6.19 26.11 -0.07
CA ARG A 107 6.05 27.53 -0.32
C ARG A 107 6.33 28.31 0.97
N GLU A 108 7.04 29.42 0.82
CA GLU A 108 7.23 30.43 1.86
C GLU A 108 6.41 31.68 1.50
N ASP A 109 5.69 32.24 2.46
CA ASP A 109 4.93 33.47 2.32
C ASP A 109 5.37 34.47 3.39
N ASP A 110 6.39 35.27 3.04
CA ASP A 110 7.01 36.25 3.95
C ASP A 110 6.02 37.36 4.37
N VAL A 111 4.99 37.61 3.57
CA VAL A 111 3.99 38.67 3.86
C VAL A 111 3.04 38.19 4.96
N MET A 112 2.62 36.96 4.89
CA MET A 112 1.71 36.33 5.86
C MET A 112 2.46 35.65 7.01
N GLY A 113 3.76 35.46 6.91
CA GLY A 113 4.57 34.74 7.88
C GLY A 113 4.19 33.26 7.98
N ILE A 114 3.89 32.62 6.86
CA ILE A 114 3.42 31.22 6.78
C ILE A 114 4.31 30.42 5.87
N ASP A 115 4.74 29.26 6.36
CA ASP A 115 5.38 28.23 5.54
C ASP A 115 4.38 27.09 5.28
N GLU A 116 4.22 26.72 4.00
CA GLU A 116 3.50 25.54 3.59
C GLU A 116 4.49 24.38 3.51
N VAL A 117 4.27 23.33 4.30
CA VAL A 117 5.17 22.18 4.42
C VAL A 117 4.45 20.93 3.91
N ALA A 118 5.18 20.05 3.19
CA ALA A 118 4.68 18.74 2.76
C ALA A 118 4.53 17.76 3.91
#